data_6b0da6a26b3d0dd4cad9e97870839d6e
#
_entry.id   6b0da6a26b3d0dd4cad9e97870839d6e
#
_cell.length_a   1.000
_cell.length_b   1.000
_cell.length_c   1.000
_cell.angle_alpha   90.00
_cell.angle_beta   90.00
_cell.angle_gamma   90.00
#
_symmetry.space_group_name_H-M   'P 1'
#
loop_
_entity.id
_entity.type
_entity.pdbx_description
1 polymer ?
#
loop_
_entity_poly.entity_id
_entity_poly.type
_entity_poly.pdbx_seq_one_letter_code
_entity_poly.pdbx_strand_id
1 'polypeptide(L)'
;MNYESVISGRDLNKKYKDFNLNIPDLEIPKGFSTALIGENGAGKTTLIDMMVGIKLDYKGSFTYFGKYSNTELEKNPAVKERIGYTGTGLYYLPQWTLKQAREVQELLFADFDGRRYDELCSELAITKDTAFEQNKKVSALSDGNRTKLMLAGVLSRQTDLLILDEPASPLDPLMRDKLCDIIRSYLASAEGERSVIFSTHNIADMEAVTDYAIIIEHGEIVEQGFVEDLKEKYIVIKGESKDAEAARKVLYSFSSNNYGFEGLCLAERLDELAGLDISTECPSLSQIAIAVMKNNTVLR
;
A
#
# COMPACT_ATOMS: atom_id res chain seq x y z
N MET A 1 -15.92 -12.21 -6.70
CA MET A 1 -15.30 -13.44 -6.15
C MET A 1 -15.55 -13.52 -4.65
N ASN A 2 -15.85 -14.71 -4.07
CA ASN A 2 -15.84 -14.88 -2.61
C ASN A 2 -14.39 -15.09 -2.17
N TYR A 3 -13.84 -14.21 -1.37
CA TYR A 3 -12.53 -14.33 -0.77
C TYR A 3 -12.63 -14.18 0.76
N GLU A 4 -11.70 -14.81 1.47
CA GLU A 4 -11.53 -14.57 2.90
C GLU A 4 -10.80 -13.25 3.11
N SER A 5 -11.19 -12.49 4.14
CA SER A 5 -10.51 -11.25 4.50
C SER A 5 -9.42 -11.52 5.53
N VAL A 6 -8.22 -10.98 5.31
CA VAL A 6 -7.14 -10.97 6.32
C VAL A 6 -7.41 -9.92 7.39
N ILE A 7 -7.95 -8.76 7.00
CA ILE A 7 -8.51 -7.73 7.89
C ILE A 7 -9.85 -7.30 7.33
N SER A 8 -10.86 -7.22 8.19
CA SER A 8 -12.10 -6.49 7.91
C SER A 8 -12.34 -5.41 8.95
N GLY A 9 -12.96 -4.30 8.55
CA GLY A 9 -13.28 -3.16 9.42
C GLY A 9 -14.71 -2.72 9.26
N ARG A 10 -15.36 -2.27 10.35
CA ARG A 10 -16.74 -1.80 10.36
C ARG A 10 -16.86 -0.48 11.11
N ASP A 11 -17.57 0.48 10.52
CA ASP A 11 -17.88 1.79 11.11
C ASP A 11 -16.64 2.55 11.62
N LEU A 12 -15.53 2.44 10.92
CA LEU A 12 -14.27 3.04 11.31
C LEU A 12 -14.36 4.56 11.22
N ASN A 13 -14.21 5.26 12.35
CA ASN A 13 -14.23 6.71 12.38
C ASN A 13 -13.19 7.27 13.33
N LYS A 14 -12.34 8.18 12.84
CA LYS A 14 -11.35 8.91 13.60
C LYS A 14 -11.40 10.39 13.25
N LYS A 15 -11.74 11.23 14.25
CA LYS A 15 -11.80 12.68 14.11
C LYS A 15 -10.54 13.35 14.63
N TYR A 16 -10.03 14.28 13.83
CA TYR A 16 -9.04 15.29 14.21
C TYR A 16 -9.68 16.68 14.10
N LYS A 17 -8.95 17.73 14.41
CA LYS A 17 -9.46 19.11 14.33
C LYS A 17 -9.89 19.47 12.90
N ASP A 18 -9.05 19.14 11.91
CA ASP A 18 -9.22 19.58 10.52
C ASP A 18 -9.31 18.38 9.55
N PHE A 19 -9.49 17.14 10.06
CA PHE A 19 -9.57 15.93 9.25
C PHE A 19 -10.46 14.87 9.92
N ASN A 20 -11.21 14.11 9.13
CA ASN A 20 -12.03 13.01 9.61
C ASN A 20 -11.84 11.79 8.70
N LEU A 21 -11.31 10.70 9.26
CA LEU A 21 -11.34 9.39 8.61
C LEU A 21 -12.70 8.76 8.86
N ASN A 22 -13.41 8.37 7.81
CA ASN A 22 -14.73 7.74 7.88
C ASN A 22 -14.84 6.61 6.86
N ILE A 23 -14.69 5.39 7.32
CA ILE A 23 -14.71 4.19 6.49
C ILE A 23 -15.77 3.25 7.07
N PRO A 24 -16.98 3.23 6.49
CA PRO A 24 -18.07 2.38 6.96
C PRO A 24 -17.76 0.90 6.85
N ASP A 25 -17.10 0.51 5.78
CA ASP A 25 -16.78 -0.87 5.45
C ASP A 25 -15.39 -0.99 4.81
N LEU A 26 -14.59 -1.93 5.33
CA LEU A 26 -13.25 -2.24 4.83
C LEU A 26 -13.09 -3.75 4.74
N GLU A 27 -12.71 -4.24 3.57
CA GLU A 27 -12.37 -5.65 3.36
C GLU A 27 -11.02 -5.75 2.64
N ILE A 28 -10.08 -6.43 3.27
CA ILE A 28 -8.74 -6.67 2.71
C ILE A 28 -8.58 -8.16 2.46
N PRO A 29 -8.42 -8.58 1.20
CA PRO A 29 -8.39 -10.00 0.85
C PRO A 29 -7.13 -10.69 1.39
N LYS A 30 -7.32 -11.92 1.89
CA LYS A 30 -6.25 -12.81 2.32
C LYS A 30 -5.53 -13.42 1.12
N GLY A 31 -4.21 -13.56 1.20
CA GLY A 31 -3.41 -14.20 0.16
C GLY A 31 -2.95 -13.25 -0.95
N PHE A 32 -3.25 -11.95 -0.84
CA PHE A 32 -3.00 -10.95 -1.87
C PHE A 32 -2.17 -9.78 -1.36
N SER A 33 -1.62 -9.04 -2.30
CA SER A 33 -0.99 -7.74 -2.06
C SER A 33 -2.02 -6.62 -2.26
N THR A 34 -2.30 -5.85 -1.21
CA THR A 34 -3.26 -4.74 -1.21
C THR A 34 -2.55 -3.41 -1.12
N ALA A 35 -2.78 -2.52 -2.09
CA ALA A 35 -2.29 -1.15 -2.07
C ALA A 35 -3.32 -0.19 -1.46
N LEU A 36 -2.95 0.57 -0.43
CA LEU A 36 -3.66 1.76 0.05
C LEU A 36 -3.14 2.98 -0.71
N ILE A 37 -3.90 3.49 -1.66
CA ILE A 37 -3.50 4.56 -2.58
C ILE A 37 -4.19 5.86 -2.17
N GLY A 38 -3.47 6.98 -2.17
CA GLY A 38 -4.04 8.30 -1.90
C GLY A 38 -2.97 9.37 -1.75
N GLU A 39 -3.36 10.62 -1.83
CA GLU A 39 -2.45 11.76 -1.61
C GLU A 39 -1.93 11.82 -0.17
N ASN A 40 -0.92 12.66 0.06
CA ASN A 40 -0.46 12.95 1.42
C ASN A 40 -1.58 13.65 2.19
N GLY A 41 -1.88 13.12 3.40
CA GLY A 41 -3.01 13.62 4.20
C GLY A 41 -4.36 12.93 3.91
N ALA A 42 -4.47 12.02 2.93
CA ALA A 42 -5.72 11.29 2.66
C ALA A 42 -6.18 10.37 3.80
N GLY A 43 -5.30 10.01 4.73
CA GLY A 43 -5.63 9.18 5.90
C GLY A 43 -5.00 7.80 5.92
N LYS A 44 -4.13 7.44 4.94
CA LYS A 44 -3.47 6.14 4.84
C LYS A 44 -2.75 5.71 6.12
N THR A 45 -1.81 6.53 6.62
CA THR A 45 -1.08 6.27 7.87
C THR A 45 -2.01 6.18 9.07
N THR A 46 -3.07 7.02 9.13
CA THR A 46 -4.08 6.93 10.20
C THR A 46 -4.77 5.58 10.20
N LEU A 47 -5.20 5.10 9.03
CA LEU A 47 -5.85 3.79 8.90
C LEU A 47 -4.87 2.65 9.27
N ILE A 48 -3.63 2.72 8.80
CA ILE A 48 -2.58 1.76 9.17
C ILE A 48 -2.34 1.75 10.68
N ASP A 49 -2.16 2.91 11.31
CA ASP A 49 -1.95 3.03 12.77
C ASP A 49 -3.11 2.42 13.58
N MET A 50 -4.35 2.55 13.08
CA MET A 50 -5.52 1.89 13.67
C MET A 50 -5.45 0.37 13.49
N MET A 51 -5.11 -0.12 12.28
CA MET A 51 -4.99 -1.54 11.99
C MET A 51 -3.90 -2.24 12.79
N VAL A 52 -2.77 -1.59 13.05
CA VAL A 52 -1.67 -2.20 13.82
C VAL A 52 -1.79 -1.97 15.33
N GLY A 53 -2.84 -1.25 15.78
CA GLY A 53 -3.10 -0.98 17.19
C GLY A 53 -2.15 0.04 17.83
N ILE A 54 -1.53 0.92 17.03
CA ILE A 54 -0.79 2.12 17.51
C ILE A 54 -1.77 3.19 17.94
N LYS A 55 -2.86 3.37 17.19
CA LYS A 55 -3.92 4.31 17.48
C LYS A 55 -5.17 3.56 17.96
N LEU A 56 -5.58 3.82 19.19
CA LEU A 56 -6.69 3.11 19.85
C LEU A 56 -7.93 3.99 20.05
N ASP A 57 -7.80 5.32 19.93
CA ASP A 57 -8.86 6.30 20.19
C ASP A 57 -9.68 6.58 18.92
N TYR A 58 -10.38 5.57 18.42
CA TYR A 58 -11.28 5.65 17.27
C TYR A 58 -12.60 4.90 17.55
N LYS A 59 -13.60 5.07 16.69
CA LYS A 59 -14.85 4.31 16.70
C LYS A 59 -14.78 3.21 15.65
N GLY A 60 -15.61 2.19 15.82
CA GLY A 60 -15.65 1.02 14.94
C GLY A 60 -14.83 -0.15 15.45
N SER A 61 -14.70 -1.16 14.62
CA SER A 61 -14.02 -2.40 14.97
C SER A 61 -13.27 -3.00 13.79
N PHE A 62 -12.18 -3.72 14.09
CA PHE A 62 -11.50 -4.61 13.15
C PHE A 62 -11.67 -6.05 13.56
N THR A 63 -11.66 -6.93 12.55
CA THR A 63 -11.50 -8.37 12.71
C THR A 63 -10.25 -8.79 11.93
N TYR A 64 -9.36 -9.53 12.59
CA TYR A 64 -8.09 -9.98 12.02
C TYR A 64 -8.15 -11.48 11.76
N PHE A 65 -7.67 -11.91 10.58
CA PHE A 65 -7.62 -13.33 10.19
C PHE A 65 -8.98 -14.04 10.30
N GLY A 66 -10.08 -13.29 10.06
CA GLY A 66 -11.45 -13.78 10.18
C GLY A 66 -11.91 -14.15 11.59
N LYS A 67 -11.09 -13.90 12.63
CA LYS A 67 -11.34 -14.45 13.99
C LYS A 67 -11.09 -13.47 15.12
N TYR A 68 -10.03 -12.69 15.08
CA TYR A 68 -9.56 -11.92 16.25
C TYR A 68 -10.05 -10.48 16.19
N SER A 69 -10.52 -9.97 17.33
CA SER A 69 -10.99 -8.58 17.50
C SER A 69 -9.85 -7.60 17.82
N ASN A 70 -10.13 -6.28 17.81
CA ASN A 70 -9.23 -5.25 18.32
C ASN A 70 -8.66 -5.57 19.71
N THR A 71 -9.54 -6.01 20.64
CA THR A 71 -9.15 -6.34 22.02
C THR A 71 -8.16 -7.49 22.06
N GLU A 72 -8.34 -8.47 21.17
CA GLU A 72 -7.40 -9.59 21.08
C GLU A 72 -6.08 -9.18 20.44
N LEU A 73 -6.10 -8.30 19.44
CA LEU A 73 -4.86 -7.69 18.92
C LEU A 73 -4.08 -6.97 20.02
N GLU A 74 -4.76 -6.21 20.88
CA GLU A 74 -4.11 -5.46 21.96
C GLU A 74 -3.53 -6.35 23.05
N LYS A 75 -4.25 -7.40 23.46
CA LYS A 75 -3.96 -8.18 24.66
C LYS A 75 -3.27 -9.52 24.41
N ASN A 76 -3.33 -10.03 23.18
CA ASN A 76 -2.76 -11.33 22.83
C ASN A 76 -1.49 -11.18 21.97
N PRO A 77 -0.30 -11.36 22.54
CA PRO A 77 0.96 -11.26 21.79
C PRO A 77 0.99 -12.18 20.57
N ALA A 78 0.41 -13.39 20.64
CA ALA A 78 0.40 -14.34 19.54
C ALA A 78 -0.36 -13.82 18.29
N VAL A 79 -1.31 -12.88 18.44
CA VAL A 79 -1.97 -12.24 17.30
C VAL A 79 -1.06 -11.16 16.70
N LYS A 80 -0.40 -10.35 17.55
CA LYS A 80 0.55 -9.33 17.12
C LYS A 80 1.77 -9.91 16.40
N GLU A 81 2.28 -11.04 16.89
CA GLU A 81 3.44 -11.72 16.30
C GLU A 81 3.18 -12.17 14.86
N ARG A 82 1.93 -12.40 14.47
CA ARG A 82 1.54 -12.73 13.09
C ARG A 82 1.59 -11.54 12.16
N ILE A 83 1.73 -10.31 12.68
CA ILE A 83 1.73 -9.07 11.90
C ILE A 83 3.13 -8.47 11.91
N GLY A 84 3.72 -8.29 10.73
CA GLY A 84 4.91 -7.50 10.52
C GLY A 84 4.52 -6.08 10.11
N TYR A 85 5.12 -5.07 10.75
CA TYR A 85 4.82 -3.67 10.47
C TYR A 85 6.08 -2.84 10.27
N THR A 86 6.06 -1.99 9.25
CA THR A 86 7.01 -0.88 9.09
C THR A 86 6.23 0.41 8.92
N GLY A 87 6.61 1.44 9.67
CA GLY A 87 6.00 2.77 9.59
C GLY A 87 7.01 3.85 9.26
N THR A 88 6.52 5.09 9.17
CA THR A 88 7.34 6.28 8.90
C THR A 88 8.14 6.75 10.12
N GLY A 89 7.92 6.14 11.29
CA GLY A 89 8.59 6.46 12.55
C GLY A 89 9.94 5.78 12.74
N LEU A 90 10.54 6.02 13.91
CA LEU A 90 11.78 5.37 14.31
C LEU A 90 11.53 3.91 14.71
N TYR A 91 11.92 2.98 13.87
CA TYR A 91 11.84 1.54 14.15
C TYR A 91 13.01 1.08 15.03
N TYR A 92 14.21 1.60 14.76
CA TYR A 92 15.41 1.37 15.57
C TYR A 92 15.89 2.67 16.23
N LEU A 93 16.43 2.57 17.44
CA LEU A 93 17.00 3.75 18.11
C LEU A 93 18.21 4.27 17.32
N PRO A 94 18.30 5.60 17.08
CA PRO A 94 19.37 6.19 16.26
C PRO A 94 20.79 5.89 16.74
N GLN A 95 20.96 5.73 18.05
CA GLN A 95 22.27 5.44 18.70
C GLN A 95 22.67 3.97 18.58
N TRP A 96 21.77 3.04 18.25
CA TRP A 96 22.13 1.63 18.09
C TRP A 96 23.03 1.42 16.88
N THR A 97 23.94 0.45 17.03
CA THR A 97 24.69 -0.08 15.88
C THR A 97 23.83 -1.05 15.08
N LEU A 98 24.22 -1.36 13.85
CA LEU A 98 23.53 -2.35 13.03
C LEU A 98 23.52 -3.72 13.72
N LYS A 99 24.63 -4.06 14.42
CA LYS A 99 24.71 -5.28 15.24
C LYS A 99 23.67 -5.28 16.36
N GLN A 100 23.55 -4.17 17.11
CA GLN A 100 22.53 -4.05 18.17
C GLN A 100 21.10 -4.08 17.61
N ALA A 101 20.86 -3.48 16.45
CA ALA A 101 19.55 -3.57 15.78
C ALA A 101 19.15 -5.02 15.50
N ARG A 102 20.10 -5.84 15.01
CA ARG A 102 19.90 -7.28 14.80
C ARG A 102 19.67 -8.04 16.11
N GLU A 103 20.53 -7.83 17.10
CA GLU A 103 20.45 -8.49 18.42
C GLU A 103 19.10 -8.22 19.12
N VAL A 104 18.58 -6.98 18.99
CA VAL A 104 17.27 -6.62 19.53
C VAL A 104 16.14 -7.37 18.82
N GLN A 105 16.19 -7.57 17.52
CA GLN A 105 15.20 -8.38 16.79
C GLN A 105 15.21 -9.84 17.30
N GLU A 106 16.39 -10.42 17.44
CA GLU A 106 16.53 -11.78 18.00
C GLU A 106 15.98 -11.90 19.43
N LEU A 107 16.12 -10.84 20.23
CA LEU A 107 15.62 -10.82 21.61
C LEU A 107 14.12 -10.64 21.68
N LEU A 108 13.54 -9.83 20.81
CA LEU A 108 12.11 -9.50 20.86
C LEU A 108 11.22 -10.52 20.17
N PHE A 109 11.71 -11.21 19.15
CA PHE A 109 10.90 -12.10 18.31
C PHE A 109 11.50 -13.50 18.26
N ALA A 110 10.80 -14.46 18.86
CA ALA A 110 11.23 -15.85 18.90
C ALA A 110 11.29 -16.50 17.51
N ASP A 111 10.55 -15.97 16.54
CA ASP A 111 10.46 -16.40 15.15
C ASP A 111 11.44 -15.70 14.20
N PHE A 112 12.36 -14.87 14.73
CA PHE A 112 13.32 -14.11 13.92
C PHE A 112 14.40 -15.02 13.34
N ASP A 113 14.53 -15.00 12.02
CA ASP A 113 15.59 -15.70 11.28
C ASP A 113 16.77 -14.78 11.00
N GLY A 114 17.81 -14.89 11.84
CA GLY A 114 19.04 -14.08 11.73
C GLY A 114 19.79 -14.32 10.42
N ARG A 115 19.73 -15.54 9.83
CA ARG A 115 20.35 -15.82 8.53
C ARG A 115 19.62 -15.07 7.43
N ARG A 116 18.29 -15.13 7.42
CA ARG A 116 17.48 -14.41 6.44
C ARG A 116 17.67 -12.89 6.54
N TYR A 117 17.82 -12.37 7.76
CA TYR A 117 18.16 -10.96 7.99
C TYR A 117 19.47 -10.56 7.34
N ASP A 118 20.54 -11.35 7.56
CA ASP A 118 21.86 -11.08 7.00
C ASP A 118 21.82 -11.13 5.45
N GLU A 119 21.11 -12.11 4.88
CA GLU A 119 20.85 -12.22 3.44
C GLU A 119 20.14 -10.96 2.91
N LEU A 120 19.04 -10.55 3.53
CA LEU A 120 18.29 -9.35 3.13
C LEU A 120 19.13 -8.06 3.25
N CYS A 121 19.93 -7.91 4.30
CA CYS A 121 20.87 -6.80 4.42
C CYS A 121 21.86 -6.73 3.25
N SER A 122 22.33 -7.89 2.79
CA SER A 122 23.21 -7.98 1.62
C SER A 122 22.44 -7.71 0.31
N GLU A 123 21.29 -8.35 0.12
CA GLU A 123 20.43 -8.18 -1.07
C GLU A 123 19.99 -6.71 -1.27
N LEU A 124 19.68 -6.02 -0.17
CA LEU A 124 19.26 -4.61 -0.15
C LEU A 124 20.44 -3.64 -0.13
N ALA A 125 21.69 -4.15 -0.22
CA ALA A 125 22.92 -3.37 -0.21
C ALA A 125 23.03 -2.40 1.00
N ILE A 126 22.63 -2.85 2.20
CA ILE A 126 22.74 -2.08 3.44
C ILE A 126 24.17 -2.20 4.01
N THR A 127 24.72 -3.40 3.96
CA THR A 127 26.07 -3.73 4.47
C THR A 127 26.89 -4.43 3.38
N LYS A 128 28.21 -4.23 3.42
CA LYS A 128 29.19 -4.97 2.60
C LYS A 128 29.87 -6.08 3.39
N ASP A 129 29.21 -6.57 4.41
CA ASP A 129 29.64 -7.70 5.24
C ASP A 129 31.02 -7.56 5.92
N THR A 130 31.36 -6.34 6.35
CA THR A 130 32.57 -6.09 7.15
C THR A 130 32.22 -5.83 8.62
N ALA A 131 33.06 -6.29 9.54
CA ALA A 131 32.92 -6.01 10.98
C ALA A 131 32.87 -4.50 11.30
N PHE A 132 33.43 -3.66 10.44
CA PHE A 132 33.38 -2.21 10.54
C PHE A 132 31.96 -1.68 10.32
N GLU A 133 31.22 -2.24 9.36
CA GLU A 133 29.87 -1.81 9.04
C GLU A 133 28.86 -2.22 10.12
N GLN A 134 29.04 -3.36 10.77
CA GLN A 134 28.19 -3.79 11.89
C GLN A 134 28.23 -2.82 13.08
N ASN A 135 29.33 -2.09 13.27
CA ASN A 135 29.48 -1.06 14.30
C ASN A 135 28.95 0.32 13.86
N LYS A 136 28.50 0.47 12.61
CA LYS A 136 27.90 1.70 12.12
C LYS A 136 26.58 1.98 12.86
N LYS A 137 26.35 3.22 13.27
CA LYS A 137 25.10 3.61 13.94
C LYS A 137 23.95 3.75 12.93
N VAL A 138 22.74 3.43 13.36
CA VAL A 138 21.51 3.64 12.58
C VAL A 138 21.37 5.11 12.18
N SER A 139 21.75 6.05 13.05
CA SER A 139 21.75 7.49 12.74
C SER A 139 22.65 7.89 11.57
N ALA A 140 23.65 7.09 11.23
CA ALA A 140 24.57 7.34 10.12
C ALA A 140 24.06 6.78 8.77
N LEU A 141 22.91 6.10 8.77
CA LEU A 141 22.26 5.61 7.56
C LEU A 141 21.43 6.74 6.91
N SER A 142 21.37 6.73 5.57
CA SER A 142 20.36 7.50 4.82
C SER A 142 18.96 6.98 5.12
N ASP A 143 17.91 7.78 4.83
CA ASP A 143 16.54 7.36 5.04
C ASP A 143 16.20 6.10 4.23
N GLY A 144 16.66 6.00 2.99
CA GLY A 144 16.51 4.78 2.19
C GLY A 144 17.16 3.55 2.84
N ASN A 145 18.38 3.69 3.41
CA ASN A 145 19.01 2.57 4.10
C ASN A 145 18.35 2.24 5.44
N ARG A 146 17.75 3.20 6.14
CA ARG A 146 16.94 2.92 7.33
C ARG A 146 15.68 2.12 6.96
N THR A 147 15.00 2.49 5.89
CA THR A 147 13.84 1.74 5.37
C THR A 147 14.23 0.31 4.97
N LYS A 148 15.33 0.12 4.25
CA LYS A 148 15.86 -1.20 3.92
C LYS A 148 16.14 -2.03 5.18
N LEU A 149 16.74 -1.44 6.21
CA LEU A 149 17.02 -2.11 7.48
C LEU A 149 15.73 -2.53 8.21
N MET A 150 14.70 -1.68 8.22
CA MET A 150 13.39 -2.03 8.76
C MET A 150 12.76 -3.19 8.01
N LEU A 151 12.78 -3.13 6.68
CA LEU A 151 12.26 -4.20 5.82
C LEU A 151 13.00 -5.51 6.07
N ALA A 152 14.34 -5.50 6.18
CA ALA A 152 15.12 -6.69 6.53
C ALA A 152 14.67 -7.27 7.88
N GLY A 153 14.45 -6.44 8.90
CA GLY A 153 13.99 -6.88 10.22
C GLY A 153 12.62 -7.54 10.18
N VAL A 154 11.65 -6.94 9.50
CA VAL A 154 10.28 -7.45 9.46
C VAL A 154 10.16 -8.70 8.57
N LEU A 155 10.84 -8.73 7.42
CA LEU A 155 10.83 -9.83 6.46
C LEU A 155 11.63 -11.06 6.92
N SER A 156 12.40 -10.93 8.02
CA SER A 156 13.12 -12.04 8.66
C SER A 156 12.29 -12.74 9.73
N ARG A 157 11.01 -12.37 9.86
CA ARG A 157 10.06 -12.97 10.78
C ARG A 157 9.07 -13.88 10.04
N GLN A 158 8.51 -14.84 10.77
CA GLN A 158 7.45 -15.74 10.28
C GLN A 158 6.07 -15.09 10.50
N THR A 159 5.78 -14.05 9.68
CA THR A 159 4.50 -13.34 9.76
C THR A 159 3.51 -13.83 8.71
N ASP A 160 2.20 -13.71 9.00
CA ASP A 160 1.14 -14.03 8.05
C ASP A 160 0.65 -12.78 7.30
N LEU A 161 0.90 -11.60 7.89
CA LEU A 161 0.52 -10.31 7.33
C LEU A 161 1.65 -9.30 7.46
N LEU A 162 2.02 -8.66 6.37
CA LEU A 162 2.88 -7.48 6.36
C LEU A 162 2.06 -6.22 6.15
N ILE A 163 2.29 -5.19 6.97
CA ILE A 163 1.71 -3.86 6.80
C ILE A 163 2.87 -2.86 6.68
N LEU A 164 3.01 -2.25 5.51
CA LEU A 164 4.15 -1.41 5.14
C LEU A 164 3.67 0.01 4.80
N ASP A 165 4.05 1.00 5.61
CA ASP A 165 3.66 2.40 5.35
C ASP A 165 4.74 3.09 4.48
N GLU A 166 4.37 3.47 3.26
CA GLU A 166 5.22 4.14 2.25
C GLU A 166 6.58 3.43 2.00
N PRO A 167 6.64 2.09 1.83
CA PRO A 167 7.90 1.35 1.83
C PRO A 167 8.81 1.68 0.63
N ALA A 168 8.24 2.10 -0.50
CA ALA A 168 8.98 2.44 -1.71
C ALA A 168 9.44 3.91 -1.76
N SER A 169 8.81 4.80 -0.99
CA SER A 169 9.01 6.24 -1.09
C SER A 169 10.49 6.70 -0.96
N PRO A 170 11.28 6.20 0.02
CA PRO A 170 12.67 6.60 0.19
C PRO A 170 13.67 5.78 -0.65
N LEU A 171 13.19 4.87 -1.51
CA LEU A 171 14.02 3.97 -2.29
C LEU A 171 14.27 4.50 -3.71
N ASP A 172 15.46 4.22 -4.25
CA ASP A 172 15.75 4.44 -5.67
C ASP A 172 15.01 3.42 -6.57
N PRO A 173 14.88 3.67 -7.88
CA PRO A 173 14.10 2.82 -8.77
C PRO A 173 14.52 1.34 -8.76
N LEU A 174 15.83 1.05 -8.71
CA LEU A 174 16.32 -0.33 -8.69
C LEU A 174 15.92 -1.05 -7.39
N MET A 175 15.94 -0.34 -6.27
CA MET A 175 15.53 -0.89 -4.98
C MET A 175 14.02 -1.04 -4.86
N ARG A 176 13.22 -0.23 -5.54
CA ARG A 176 11.75 -0.42 -5.64
C ARG A 176 11.41 -1.71 -6.39
N ASP A 177 12.07 -1.95 -7.51
CA ASP A 177 11.90 -3.22 -8.26
C ASP A 177 12.29 -4.42 -7.40
N LYS A 178 13.42 -4.34 -6.69
CA LYS A 178 13.85 -5.38 -5.74
C LYS A 178 12.85 -5.59 -4.60
N LEU A 179 12.22 -4.52 -4.08
CA LEU A 179 11.17 -4.61 -3.07
C LEU A 179 9.94 -5.37 -3.61
N CYS A 180 9.55 -5.10 -4.86
CA CYS A 180 8.46 -5.84 -5.51
C CYS A 180 8.78 -7.35 -5.60
N ASP A 181 10.01 -7.72 -5.95
CA ASP A 181 10.44 -9.14 -5.99
C ASP A 181 10.40 -9.79 -4.61
N ILE A 182 10.83 -9.08 -3.58
CA ILE A 182 10.79 -9.57 -2.19
C ILE A 182 9.33 -9.77 -1.74
N ILE A 183 8.41 -8.85 -2.06
CA ILE A 183 6.98 -9.00 -1.75
C ILE A 183 6.39 -10.21 -2.48
N ARG A 184 6.67 -10.39 -3.78
CA ARG A 184 6.24 -11.58 -4.53
C ARG A 184 6.73 -12.87 -3.88
N SER A 185 8.00 -12.91 -3.50
CA SER A 185 8.60 -14.07 -2.84
C SER A 185 7.97 -14.36 -1.48
N TYR A 186 7.64 -13.31 -0.72
CA TYR A 186 6.95 -13.44 0.56
C TYR A 186 5.55 -14.03 0.38
N LEU A 187 4.75 -13.53 -0.56
CA LEU A 187 3.41 -14.06 -0.86
C LEU A 187 3.47 -15.52 -1.34
N ALA A 188 4.40 -15.84 -2.25
CA ALA A 188 4.54 -17.17 -2.81
C ALA A 188 5.00 -18.23 -1.78
N SER A 189 5.64 -17.82 -0.68
CA SER A 189 6.28 -18.75 0.27
C SER A 189 5.31 -19.53 1.17
N ALA A 190 3.99 -19.29 1.11
CA ALA A 190 3.00 -19.93 1.97
C ALA A 190 1.64 -20.20 1.28
N GLU A 191 1.65 -20.51 -0.01
CA GLU A 191 0.50 -21.02 -0.78
C GLU A 191 -0.82 -20.21 -0.56
N GLY A 192 -0.74 -18.87 -0.54
CA GLY A 192 -1.89 -17.98 -0.35
C GLY A 192 -2.27 -17.68 1.10
N GLU A 193 -1.52 -18.15 2.08
CA GLU A 193 -1.76 -17.85 3.50
C GLU A 193 -1.20 -16.49 3.94
N ARG A 194 -0.20 -15.94 3.22
CA ARG A 194 0.42 -14.66 3.52
C ARG A 194 -0.22 -13.52 2.74
N SER A 195 -0.33 -12.36 3.38
CA SER A 195 -0.88 -11.15 2.78
C SER A 195 0.04 -9.97 3.00
N VAL A 196 -0.02 -8.99 2.09
CA VAL A 196 0.73 -7.73 2.22
C VAL A 196 -0.24 -6.57 2.06
N ILE A 197 -0.13 -5.58 2.92
CA ILE A 197 -0.78 -4.27 2.78
C ILE A 197 0.33 -3.25 2.71
N PHE A 198 0.31 -2.37 1.73
CA PHE A 198 1.25 -1.25 1.70
C PHE A 198 0.54 0.04 1.32
N SER A 199 0.97 1.15 1.91
CA SER A 199 0.51 2.46 1.49
C SER A 199 1.42 3.05 0.42
N THR A 200 0.87 3.86 -0.46
CA THR A 200 1.63 4.65 -1.41
C THR A 200 0.86 5.88 -1.88
N HIS A 201 1.58 6.96 -2.15
CA HIS A 201 1.07 8.12 -2.90
C HIS A 201 1.49 8.06 -4.38
N ASN A 202 2.35 7.12 -4.77
CA ASN A 202 2.77 6.87 -6.16
C ASN A 202 2.66 5.39 -6.50
N ILE A 203 1.48 4.97 -6.97
CA ILE A 203 1.22 3.56 -7.26
C ILE A 203 2.07 3.00 -8.40
N ALA A 204 2.55 3.84 -9.32
CA ALA A 204 3.39 3.39 -10.44
C ALA A 204 4.65 2.64 -9.97
N ASP A 205 5.16 2.95 -8.77
CA ASP A 205 6.34 2.29 -8.19
C ASP A 205 6.08 0.85 -7.74
N MET A 206 4.81 0.49 -7.49
CA MET A 206 4.40 -0.77 -6.87
C MET A 206 3.25 -1.47 -7.64
N GLU A 207 2.83 -0.93 -8.79
CA GLU A 207 1.72 -1.49 -9.58
C GLU A 207 1.97 -2.96 -9.96
N ALA A 208 3.21 -3.30 -10.29
CA ALA A 208 3.60 -4.65 -10.71
C ALA A 208 3.40 -5.74 -9.63
N VAL A 209 3.20 -5.36 -8.37
CA VAL A 209 3.01 -6.27 -7.24
C VAL A 209 1.67 -6.07 -6.55
N THR A 210 0.77 -5.28 -7.14
CA THR A 210 -0.54 -4.97 -6.57
C THR A 210 -1.62 -5.86 -7.16
N ASP A 211 -2.29 -6.64 -6.32
CA ASP A 211 -3.43 -7.48 -6.70
C ASP A 211 -4.77 -6.78 -6.40
N TYR A 212 -4.85 -6.08 -5.28
CA TYR A 212 -6.05 -5.37 -4.81
C TYR A 212 -5.71 -3.91 -4.49
N ALA A 213 -6.57 -2.99 -4.85
CA ALA A 213 -6.38 -1.58 -4.60
C ALA A 213 -7.51 -1.00 -3.75
N ILE A 214 -7.15 -0.13 -2.80
CA ILE A 214 -8.07 0.70 -2.02
C ILE A 214 -7.61 2.14 -2.20
N ILE A 215 -8.44 2.96 -2.86
CA ILE A 215 -8.15 4.37 -3.12
C ILE A 215 -8.85 5.21 -2.06
N ILE A 216 -8.06 5.97 -1.30
CA ILE A 216 -8.53 6.80 -0.20
C ILE A 216 -8.34 8.28 -0.56
N GLU A 217 -9.39 9.05 -0.42
CA GLU A 217 -9.41 10.50 -0.63
C GLU A 217 -10.15 11.18 0.52
N HIS A 218 -9.56 12.21 1.12
CA HIS A 218 -10.18 12.98 2.23
C HIS A 218 -10.75 12.14 3.38
N GLY A 219 -10.13 11.00 3.68
CA GLY A 219 -10.55 10.11 4.77
C GLY A 219 -11.67 9.14 4.43
N GLU A 220 -12.04 9.01 3.18
CA GLU A 220 -13.05 8.08 2.68
C GLU A 220 -12.47 7.16 1.60
N ILE A 221 -12.96 5.92 1.51
CA ILE A 221 -12.66 5.04 0.39
C ILE A 221 -13.52 5.48 -0.79
N VAL A 222 -12.87 5.87 -1.88
CA VAL A 222 -13.56 6.35 -3.10
C VAL A 222 -13.63 5.29 -4.19
N GLU A 223 -12.75 4.30 -4.16
CA GLU A 223 -12.78 3.13 -5.05
C GLU A 223 -12.00 1.99 -4.40
N GLN A 224 -12.44 0.74 -4.63
CA GLN A 224 -11.70 -0.45 -4.22
C GLN A 224 -12.05 -1.66 -5.10
N GLY A 225 -11.10 -2.57 -5.27
CA GLY A 225 -11.32 -3.80 -6.03
C GLY A 225 -10.03 -4.51 -6.42
N PHE A 226 -10.16 -5.72 -6.97
CA PHE A 226 -9.05 -6.36 -7.64
C PHE A 226 -8.63 -5.53 -8.84
N VAL A 227 -7.32 -5.46 -9.07
CA VAL A 227 -6.75 -4.61 -10.14
C VAL A 227 -7.30 -5.00 -11.51
N GLU A 228 -7.49 -6.28 -11.77
CA GLU A 228 -8.05 -6.76 -13.03
C GLU A 228 -9.52 -6.31 -13.19
N ASP A 229 -10.35 -6.42 -12.14
CA ASP A 229 -11.75 -5.95 -12.16
C ASP A 229 -11.81 -4.43 -12.38
N LEU A 230 -10.88 -3.67 -11.75
CA LEU A 230 -10.79 -2.22 -11.96
C LEU A 230 -10.36 -1.87 -13.39
N LYS A 231 -9.42 -2.62 -13.97
CA LYS A 231 -9.00 -2.44 -15.38
C LYS A 231 -10.10 -2.80 -16.37
N GLU A 232 -11.00 -3.71 -16.03
CA GLU A 232 -12.20 -4.01 -16.83
C GLU A 232 -13.30 -2.94 -16.66
N LYS A 233 -13.42 -2.37 -15.45
CA LYS A 233 -14.41 -1.33 -15.13
C LYS A 233 -14.15 -0.01 -15.86
N TYR A 234 -12.87 0.33 -16.11
CA TYR A 234 -12.46 1.59 -16.69
C TYR A 234 -11.76 1.40 -18.04
N ILE A 235 -11.92 2.39 -18.93
CA ILE A 235 -11.29 2.42 -20.25
C ILE A 235 -10.68 3.79 -20.48
N VAL A 236 -9.45 3.85 -20.98
CA VAL A 236 -8.85 5.10 -21.48
C VAL A 236 -9.40 5.38 -22.87
N ILE A 237 -9.92 6.59 -23.05
CA ILE A 237 -10.44 7.10 -24.34
C ILE A 237 -9.49 8.18 -24.85
N LYS A 238 -9.11 8.06 -26.12
CA LYS A 238 -8.36 9.08 -26.86
C LYS A 238 -9.10 9.41 -28.15
N GLY A 239 -9.10 10.68 -28.54
CA GLY A 239 -9.77 11.12 -29.77
C GLY A 239 -9.24 12.47 -30.28
N GLU A 240 -9.74 12.87 -31.45
CA GLU A 240 -9.36 14.13 -32.08
C GLU A 240 -10.01 15.35 -31.39
N SER A 241 -9.36 16.50 -31.47
CA SER A 241 -9.80 17.76 -30.83
C SER A 241 -11.22 18.18 -31.24
N LYS A 242 -11.72 17.80 -32.42
CA LYS A 242 -13.06 18.11 -32.90
C LYS A 242 -14.15 17.53 -32.03
N ASP A 243 -13.92 16.36 -31.41
CA ASP A 243 -14.86 15.59 -30.57
C ASP A 243 -14.69 15.85 -29.06
N ALA A 244 -13.70 16.69 -28.68
CA ALA A 244 -13.31 16.95 -27.30
C ALA A 244 -14.46 17.45 -26.40
N GLU A 245 -15.27 18.39 -26.87
CA GLU A 245 -16.40 18.96 -26.12
C GLU A 245 -17.53 17.93 -25.84
N ALA A 246 -17.76 17.02 -26.79
CA ALA A 246 -18.74 15.96 -26.61
C ALA A 246 -18.25 14.93 -25.61
N ALA A 247 -16.99 14.50 -25.74
CA ALA A 247 -16.37 13.50 -24.87
C ALA A 247 -16.20 13.99 -23.42
N ARG A 248 -15.93 15.29 -23.20
CA ARG A 248 -15.69 15.88 -21.88
C ARG A 248 -16.81 15.62 -20.87
N LYS A 249 -18.06 15.47 -21.32
CA LYS A 249 -19.22 15.25 -20.43
C LYS A 249 -19.27 13.86 -19.83
N VAL A 250 -18.57 12.89 -20.43
CA VAL A 250 -18.57 11.49 -20.06
C VAL A 250 -17.28 11.08 -19.37
N LEU A 251 -16.17 11.78 -19.68
CA LEU A 251 -14.83 11.38 -19.25
C LEU A 251 -14.45 11.93 -17.87
N TYR A 252 -13.84 11.09 -17.07
CA TYR A 252 -13.10 11.44 -15.86
C TYR A 252 -11.68 11.90 -16.22
N SER A 253 -11.12 12.80 -15.44
CA SER A 253 -9.73 13.28 -15.63
C SER A 253 -9.42 13.72 -17.05
N PHE A 254 -10.41 14.39 -17.71
CA PHE A 254 -10.31 14.85 -19.07
C PHE A 254 -9.15 15.84 -19.26
N SER A 255 -8.33 15.62 -20.27
CA SER A 255 -7.30 16.53 -20.76
C SER A 255 -7.39 16.67 -22.27
N SER A 256 -7.12 17.87 -22.80
CA SER A 256 -7.12 18.11 -24.24
C SER A 256 -6.02 19.10 -24.64
N ASN A 257 -5.54 18.96 -25.87
CA ASN A 257 -4.59 19.85 -26.49
C ASN A 257 -4.97 20.09 -27.98
N ASN A 258 -4.11 20.75 -28.73
CA ASN A 258 -4.38 21.08 -30.16
C ASN A 258 -4.49 19.82 -31.06
N TYR A 259 -4.02 18.66 -30.61
CA TYR A 259 -3.97 17.43 -31.42
C TYR A 259 -5.10 16.45 -31.06
N GLY A 260 -5.60 16.50 -29.83
CA GLY A 260 -6.63 15.57 -29.38
C GLY A 260 -6.96 15.71 -27.91
N PHE A 261 -7.69 14.73 -27.41
CA PHE A 261 -8.05 14.62 -26.00
C PHE A 261 -7.78 13.21 -25.48
N GLU A 262 -7.66 13.12 -24.17
CA GLU A 262 -7.56 11.87 -23.42
C GLU A 262 -8.34 11.99 -22.12
N GLY A 263 -8.93 10.89 -21.68
CA GLY A 263 -9.60 10.78 -20.39
C GLY A 263 -9.99 9.35 -20.08
N LEU A 264 -10.50 9.12 -18.86
CA LEU A 264 -10.97 7.82 -18.41
C LEU A 264 -12.49 7.76 -18.49
N CYS A 265 -13.04 6.64 -18.93
CA CYS A 265 -14.49 6.38 -19.01
C CYS A 265 -14.81 5.11 -18.23
N LEU A 266 -16.00 5.03 -17.62
CA LEU A 266 -16.56 3.75 -17.20
C LEU A 266 -16.92 2.91 -18.44
N ALA A 267 -16.56 1.63 -18.45
CA ALA A 267 -16.84 0.72 -19.57
C ALA A 267 -18.33 0.67 -19.92
N GLU A 268 -19.21 0.70 -18.91
CA GLU A 268 -20.67 0.72 -19.08
C GLU A 268 -21.22 1.99 -19.77
N ARG A 269 -20.44 3.07 -19.80
CA ARG A 269 -20.80 4.34 -20.42
C ARG A 269 -20.17 4.55 -21.81
N LEU A 270 -19.47 3.56 -22.33
CA LEU A 270 -18.78 3.67 -23.62
C LEU A 270 -19.77 4.00 -24.78
N ASP A 271 -20.99 3.48 -24.71
CA ASP A 271 -22.03 3.74 -25.69
C ASP A 271 -22.44 5.24 -25.81
N GLU A 272 -22.22 6.03 -24.74
CA GLU A 272 -22.46 7.49 -24.77
C GLU A 272 -21.48 8.24 -25.69
N LEU A 273 -20.39 7.60 -26.08
CA LEU A 273 -19.38 8.12 -27.01
C LEU A 273 -19.55 7.58 -28.43
N ALA A 274 -20.65 6.86 -28.71
CA ALA A 274 -20.93 6.32 -30.03
C ALA A 274 -21.02 7.43 -31.09
N GLY A 275 -20.35 7.23 -32.22
CA GLY A 275 -20.30 8.19 -33.32
C GLY A 275 -19.15 9.21 -33.26
N LEU A 276 -18.35 9.21 -32.18
CA LEU A 276 -17.10 9.97 -32.10
C LEU A 276 -15.93 9.14 -32.66
N ASP A 277 -14.94 9.83 -33.22
CA ASP A 277 -13.72 9.19 -33.71
C ASP A 277 -12.73 9.02 -32.55
N ILE A 278 -12.84 7.88 -31.85
CA ILE A 278 -12.10 7.56 -30.63
C ILE A 278 -11.36 6.23 -30.73
N SER A 279 -10.27 6.11 -29.98
CA SER A 279 -9.59 4.86 -29.69
C SER A 279 -9.69 4.55 -28.21
N THR A 280 -9.64 3.25 -27.87
CA THR A 280 -9.75 2.75 -26.51
C THR A 280 -8.48 2.00 -26.10
N GLU A 281 -8.03 2.17 -24.87
CA GLU A 281 -6.88 1.48 -24.30
C GLU A 281 -7.22 0.98 -22.88
N CYS A 282 -6.58 -0.13 -22.45
CA CYS A 282 -6.68 -0.60 -21.07
C CYS A 282 -5.91 0.37 -20.14
N PRO A 283 -6.52 0.88 -19.08
CA PRO A 283 -5.85 1.80 -18.16
C PRO A 283 -4.82 1.10 -17.28
N SER A 284 -3.77 1.82 -16.88
CA SER A 284 -2.96 1.45 -15.72
C SER A 284 -3.71 1.74 -14.42
N LEU A 285 -3.34 1.07 -13.33
CA LEU A 285 -3.88 1.37 -12.00
C LEU A 285 -3.59 2.83 -11.59
N SER A 286 -2.44 3.36 -12.00
CA SER A 286 -2.08 4.78 -11.79
C SER A 286 -3.06 5.73 -12.47
N GLN A 287 -3.45 5.46 -13.71
CA GLN A 287 -4.44 6.29 -14.42
C GLN A 287 -5.81 6.22 -13.75
N ILE A 288 -6.25 5.03 -13.32
CA ILE A 288 -7.52 4.86 -12.59
C ILE A 288 -7.47 5.65 -11.28
N ALA A 289 -6.44 5.48 -10.47
CA ALA A 289 -6.31 6.15 -9.18
C ALA A 289 -6.36 7.69 -9.32
N ILE A 290 -5.58 8.26 -10.25
CA ILE A 290 -5.56 9.70 -10.52
C ILE A 290 -6.93 10.20 -10.98
N ALA A 291 -7.59 9.48 -11.87
CA ALA A 291 -8.89 9.89 -12.41
C ALA A 291 -9.99 9.86 -11.35
N VAL A 292 -10.03 8.82 -10.52
CA VAL A 292 -11.02 8.66 -9.44
C VAL A 292 -10.83 9.74 -8.37
N MET A 293 -9.58 10.00 -7.93
CA MET A 293 -9.29 11.06 -6.96
C MET A 293 -9.67 12.45 -7.49
N LYS A 294 -9.30 12.79 -8.73
CA LYS A 294 -9.69 14.08 -9.35
C LYS A 294 -11.19 14.26 -9.46
N ASN A 295 -11.92 13.22 -9.85
CA ASN A 295 -13.38 13.29 -9.98
C ASN A 295 -14.05 13.53 -8.61
N ASN A 296 -13.60 12.87 -7.56
CA ASN A 296 -14.12 13.06 -6.20
C ASN A 296 -13.83 14.47 -5.67
N THR A 297 -12.68 15.06 -5.99
CA THR A 297 -12.30 16.43 -5.61
C THR A 297 -13.18 17.48 -6.29
N VAL A 298 -13.57 17.25 -7.54
CA VAL A 298 -14.46 18.20 -8.30
C VAL A 298 -15.90 18.17 -7.80
N LEU A 299 -16.36 17.05 -7.23
CA LEU A 299 -17.74 16.88 -6.73
C LEU A 299 -17.95 17.44 -5.30
N ARG A 300 -16.89 17.92 -4.65
CA ARG A 300 -16.93 18.59 -3.33
C ARG A 300 -16.73 20.09 -3.47
#